data_91471d2a875c6e0fbf63dc5db04a8caa
#
_entry.id   91471d2a875c6e0fbf63dc5db04a8caa
#
_cell.length_a   1.000
_cell.length_b   1.000
_cell.length_c   1.000
_cell.angle_alpha   90.00
_cell.angle_beta   90.00
_cell.angle_gamma   90.00
#
_symmetry.space_group_name_H-M   'P 1'
#
loop_
_entity.id
_entity.type
_entity.pdbx_description
1 polymer ?
#
loop_
_entity_poly.entity_id
_entity_poly.type
_entity_poly.pdbx_seq_one_letter_code
_entity_poly.pdbx_strand_id
1 'polypeptide(L)'
;VLEGKDETGSFVITSTNQVKMRGIIYSSNPRMECLTPQFEGEEVRIRYQFHSEGLIEGDIQKGEFFIVCNQGEYNLSFVVSISRLYADSSFGKIKNLDDFCRLAKENYDEAYRLFYSSNFKNLIREDKDRILYEGLRMQPQAALIVETFLIASHHKKKVEVTFEETEKSFYGVQEQRKEQLEIQKPQWGAVRIHVSSDADFLIPGKQIITENDFIGSTCFY
;
A
#
# COMPACT_ATOMS: atom_id res chain seq x y z
N VAL A 1 -16.34 -9.61 -3.21
CA VAL A 1 -15.50 -10.13 -2.11
C VAL A 1 -14.14 -9.47 -2.19
N LEU A 2 -13.55 -9.14 -1.04
CA LEU A 2 -12.21 -8.57 -0.98
C LEU A 2 -11.14 -9.65 -1.08
N GLU A 3 -10.06 -9.34 -1.83
CA GLU A 3 -8.89 -10.21 -1.97
C GLU A 3 -8.35 -10.63 -0.59
N GLY A 4 -8.17 -11.93 -0.38
CA GLY A 4 -7.64 -12.51 0.84
C GLY A 4 -8.56 -12.42 2.07
N LYS A 5 -9.85 -12.12 1.88
CA LYS A 5 -10.85 -12.10 2.95
C LYS A 5 -12.03 -12.99 2.59
N ASP A 6 -12.27 -13.96 3.43
CA ASP A 6 -13.50 -14.75 3.34
C ASP A 6 -14.71 -13.88 3.66
N GLU A 7 -15.81 -14.14 2.99
CA GLU A 7 -17.05 -13.38 3.16
C GLU A 7 -18.21 -14.33 3.43
N THR A 8 -19.01 -13.99 4.45
CA THR A 8 -20.23 -14.70 4.79
C THR A 8 -21.44 -13.93 4.27
N GLY A 9 -22.42 -14.66 3.77
CA GLY A 9 -23.66 -14.09 3.33
C GLY A 9 -24.86 -14.99 3.67
N SER A 10 -26.03 -14.50 3.32
CA SER A 10 -27.25 -15.28 3.48
C SER A 10 -28.33 -14.87 2.47
N PHE A 11 -29.20 -15.80 2.14
CA PHE A 11 -30.44 -15.54 1.43
C PHE A 11 -31.59 -16.31 2.10
N VAL A 12 -32.82 -15.95 1.76
CA VAL A 12 -34.01 -16.56 2.32
C VAL A 12 -34.73 -17.35 1.25
N ILE A 13 -35.16 -18.57 1.58
CA ILE A 13 -36.09 -19.36 0.77
C ILE A 13 -37.42 -19.42 1.48
N THR A 14 -38.51 -19.17 0.74
CA THR A 14 -39.86 -19.12 1.28
C THR A 14 -40.77 -20.02 0.47
N SER A 15 -41.58 -20.79 1.16
CA SER A 15 -42.63 -21.61 0.54
C SER A 15 -43.80 -20.75 0.10
N THR A 16 -44.17 -20.83 -1.17
CA THR A 16 -45.28 -20.06 -1.73
C THR A 16 -46.66 -20.63 -1.37
N ASN A 17 -46.74 -21.89 -0.94
CA ASN A 17 -47.96 -22.60 -0.59
C ASN A 17 -48.11 -22.80 0.92
N GLN A 18 -47.31 -22.14 1.74
CA GLN A 18 -47.33 -22.25 3.21
C GLN A 18 -47.11 -23.67 3.76
N VAL A 19 -46.52 -24.55 2.94
CA VAL A 19 -46.15 -25.91 3.37
C VAL A 19 -44.70 -25.89 3.82
N LYS A 20 -44.39 -26.52 4.94
CA LYS A 20 -43.03 -26.68 5.42
C LYS A 20 -42.16 -27.36 4.35
N MET A 21 -41.13 -26.68 3.95
CA MET A 21 -40.03 -27.23 3.15
C MET A 21 -39.11 -28.02 4.05
N ARG A 22 -38.63 -29.15 3.57
CA ARG A 22 -37.53 -29.89 4.18
C ARG A 22 -36.60 -30.37 3.08
N GLY A 23 -35.34 -30.04 3.23
CA GLY A 23 -34.40 -30.32 2.16
C GLY A 23 -32.94 -30.11 2.53
N ILE A 24 -32.11 -30.20 1.49
CA ILE A 24 -30.68 -29.97 1.55
C ILE A 24 -30.30 -28.87 0.53
N ILE A 25 -29.18 -28.24 0.80
CA ILE A 25 -28.58 -27.29 -0.12
C ILE A 25 -27.06 -27.51 -0.18
N TYR A 26 -26.50 -27.41 -1.38
CA TYR A 26 -25.06 -27.48 -1.62
C TYR A 26 -24.68 -26.57 -2.79
N SER A 27 -23.40 -26.27 -2.91
CA SER A 27 -22.87 -25.43 -3.99
C SER A 27 -22.12 -26.28 -5.02
N SER A 28 -22.18 -25.87 -6.30
CA SER A 28 -21.36 -26.40 -7.37
C SER A 28 -19.91 -25.92 -7.31
N ASN A 29 -19.64 -24.81 -6.60
CA ASN A 29 -18.30 -24.23 -6.48
C ASN A 29 -17.70 -24.60 -5.11
N PRO A 30 -16.54 -25.27 -5.04
CA PRO A 30 -15.95 -25.73 -3.79
C PRO A 30 -15.52 -24.59 -2.85
N ARG A 31 -15.40 -23.34 -3.38
CA ARG A 31 -15.09 -22.14 -2.59
C ARG A 31 -16.31 -21.55 -1.88
N MET A 32 -17.51 -22.01 -2.24
CA MET A 32 -18.78 -21.56 -1.65
C MET A 32 -19.30 -22.62 -0.71
N GLU A 33 -19.00 -22.50 0.56
CA GLU A 33 -19.48 -23.41 1.62
C GLU A 33 -20.90 -23.05 2.06
N CYS A 34 -21.80 -24.05 2.11
CA CYS A 34 -23.13 -23.89 2.66
C CYS A 34 -23.09 -24.13 4.19
N LEU A 35 -23.17 -23.07 4.99
CA LEU A 35 -23.19 -23.16 6.45
C LEU A 35 -24.53 -23.69 7.00
N THR A 36 -25.58 -23.73 6.17
CA THR A 36 -26.88 -24.29 6.47
C THR A 36 -27.19 -25.38 5.43
N PRO A 37 -26.49 -26.55 5.47
CA PRO A 37 -26.62 -27.57 4.40
C PRO A 37 -27.94 -28.34 4.46
N GLN A 38 -28.67 -28.28 5.59
CA GLN A 38 -30.00 -28.88 5.76
C GLN A 38 -30.94 -27.82 6.32
N PHE A 39 -32.20 -27.88 5.90
CA PHE A 39 -33.18 -26.91 6.33
C PHE A 39 -34.58 -27.50 6.47
N GLU A 40 -35.38 -26.92 7.36
CA GLU A 40 -36.78 -27.19 7.55
C GLU A 40 -37.53 -25.93 7.98
N GLY A 41 -38.63 -25.58 7.30
CA GLY A 41 -39.48 -24.45 7.63
C GLY A 41 -40.27 -23.95 6.45
N GLU A 42 -41.20 -23.01 6.70
CA GLU A 42 -41.95 -22.29 5.65
C GLU A 42 -41.11 -21.15 5.09
N GLU A 43 -40.30 -20.53 5.94
CA GLU A 43 -39.28 -19.54 5.60
C GLU A 43 -37.99 -19.94 6.29
N VAL A 44 -36.91 -20.05 5.51
CA VAL A 44 -35.60 -20.47 6.02
C VAL A 44 -34.52 -19.58 5.52
N ARG A 45 -33.66 -19.10 6.41
CA ARG A 45 -32.45 -18.34 6.08
C ARG A 45 -31.29 -19.32 5.85
N ILE A 46 -30.80 -19.35 4.63
CA ILE A 46 -29.61 -20.10 4.23
C ILE A 46 -28.40 -19.20 4.41
N ARG A 47 -27.39 -19.71 5.12
CA ARG A 47 -26.11 -19.03 5.32
C ARG A 47 -25.03 -19.71 4.50
N TYR A 48 -24.14 -18.92 3.96
CA TYR A 48 -22.97 -19.41 3.21
C TYR A 48 -21.72 -18.61 3.54
N GLN A 49 -20.56 -19.20 3.22
CA GLN A 49 -19.25 -18.55 3.29
C GLN A 49 -18.53 -18.78 1.97
N PHE A 50 -17.94 -17.71 1.46
CA PHE A 50 -17.06 -17.77 0.28
C PHE A 50 -15.60 -17.66 0.73
N HIS A 51 -14.78 -18.63 0.28
CA HIS A 51 -13.34 -18.69 0.56
C HIS A 51 -12.55 -18.05 -0.57
N SER A 52 -11.86 -16.95 -0.26
CA SER A 52 -11.12 -16.14 -1.25
C SER A 52 -9.63 -16.50 -1.32
N GLU A 53 -9.15 -17.49 -0.56
CA GLU A 53 -7.74 -17.88 -0.52
C GLU A 53 -7.17 -18.14 -1.92
N GLY A 54 -6.02 -17.49 -2.23
CA GLY A 54 -5.34 -17.65 -3.52
C GLY A 54 -6.01 -16.96 -4.71
N LEU A 55 -7.12 -16.25 -4.52
CA LEU A 55 -7.73 -15.41 -5.55
C LEU A 55 -7.16 -13.99 -5.49
N ILE A 56 -7.01 -13.38 -6.66
CA ILE A 56 -6.49 -12.02 -6.83
C ILE A 56 -7.56 -11.08 -7.42
N GLU A 57 -7.33 -9.79 -7.34
CA GLU A 57 -8.20 -8.78 -7.96
C GLU A 57 -8.48 -9.09 -9.43
N GLY A 58 -9.76 -9.00 -9.81
CA GLY A 58 -10.24 -9.27 -11.16
C GLY A 58 -10.67 -10.71 -11.41
N ASP A 59 -10.35 -11.64 -10.51
CA ASP A 59 -10.86 -13.01 -10.60
C ASP A 59 -12.37 -13.04 -10.46
N ILE A 60 -13.00 -13.88 -11.26
CA ILE A 60 -14.44 -14.11 -11.26
C ILE A 60 -14.70 -15.58 -11.00
N GLN A 61 -15.44 -15.86 -9.93
CA GLN A 61 -15.91 -17.20 -9.58
C GLN A 61 -17.42 -17.29 -9.84
N LYS A 62 -17.84 -18.38 -10.46
CA LYS A 62 -19.25 -18.66 -10.78
C LYS A 62 -19.65 -19.99 -10.20
N GLY A 63 -20.92 -20.13 -9.90
CA GLY A 63 -21.49 -21.38 -9.44
C GLY A 63 -22.98 -21.26 -9.23
N GLU A 64 -23.56 -22.34 -8.70
CA GLU A 64 -24.97 -22.44 -8.39
C GLU A 64 -25.13 -23.09 -7.02
N PHE A 65 -26.13 -22.64 -6.27
CA PHE A 65 -26.68 -23.39 -5.15
C PHE A 65 -27.75 -24.33 -5.71
N PHE A 66 -27.61 -25.60 -5.43
CA PHE A 66 -28.60 -26.63 -5.68
C PHE A 66 -29.45 -26.82 -4.42
N ILE A 67 -30.74 -26.57 -4.52
CA ILE A 67 -31.71 -26.68 -3.44
C ILE A 67 -32.64 -27.83 -3.77
N VAL A 68 -32.54 -28.91 -3.00
CA VAL A 68 -33.35 -30.11 -3.22
C VAL A 68 -34.25 -30.30 -1.99
N CYS A 69 -35.55 -30.23 -2.20
CA CYS A 69 -36.50 -30.35 -1.11
C CYS A 69 -37.78 -31.14 -1.51
N ASN A 70 -38.66 -31.38 -0.55
CA ASN A 70 -39.93 -32.06 -0.75
C ASN A 70 -40.91 -31.31 -1.69
N GLN A 71 -40.57 -30.08 -2.10
CA GLN A 71 -41.40 -29.30 -3.03
C GLN A 71 -40.75 -29.17 -4.43
N GLY A 72 -39.59 -29.77 -4.65
CA GLY A 72 -38.86 -29.75 -5.94
C GLY A 72 -37.40 -29.48 -5.82
N GLU A 73 -36.77 -29.29 -6.98
CA GLU A 73 -35.37 -28.97 -7.12
C GLU A 73 -35.26 -27.58 -7.74
N TYR A 74 -34.36 -26.74 -7.19
CA TYR A 74 -34.19 -25.36 -7.61
C TYR A 74 -32.70 -25.03 -7.68
N ASN A 75 -32.33 -24.17 -8.64
CA ASN A 75 -30.97 -23.68 -8.78
C ASN A 75 -30.95 -22.16 -8.58
N LEU A 76 -29.98 -21.66 -7.83
CA LEU A 76 -29.72 -20.26 -7.65
C LEU A 76 -28.27 -19.97 -8.09
N SER A 77 -28.11 -19.33 -9.25
CA SER A 77 -26.81 -18.96 -9.76
C SER A 77 -26.20 -17.81 -8.98
N PHE A 78 -24.88 -17.82 -8.81
CA PHE A 78 -24.12 -16.71 -8.25
C PHE A 78 -22.89 -16.39 -9.06
N VAL A 79 -22.44 -15.13 -8.94
CA VAL A 79 -21.17 -14.66 -9.46
C VAL A 79 -20.46 -13.89 -8.35
N VAL A 80 -19.23 -14.26 -8.07
CA VAL A 80 -18.37 -13.56 -7.10
C VAL A 80 -17.21 -12.93 -7.86
N SER A 81 -17.07 -11.63 -7.76
CA SER A 81 -15.90 -10.89 -8.26
C SER A 81 -15.00 -10.51 -7.11
N ILE A 82 -13.71 -10.70 -7.32
CA ILE A 82 -12.69 -10.32 -6.34
C ILE A 82 -12.28 -8.88 -6.61
N SER A 83 -12.36 -8.06 -5.57
CA SER A 83 -11.97 -6.67 -5.60
C SER A 83 -10.93 -6.38 -4.51
N ARG A 84 -10.23 -5.26 -4.67
CA ARG A 84 -9.25 -4.80 -3.71
C ARG A 84 -9.60 -3.42 -3.17
N LEU A 85 -9.27 -3.17 -1.91
CA LEU A 85 -9.36 -1.82 -1.36
C LEU A 85 -8.12 -1.02 -1.79
N TYR A 86 -8.37 0.17 -2.29
CA TYR A 86 -7.36 1.17 -2.62
C TYR A 86 -7.47 2.34 -1.65
N ALA A 87 -6.41 3.11 -1.55
CA ALA A 87 -6.46 4.42 -0.92
C ALA A 87 -6.66 5.50 -1.99
N ASP A 88 -7.53 6.47 -1.71
CA ASP A 88 -7.69 7.64 -2.56
C ASP A 88 -6.67 8.71 -2.18
N SER A 89 -6.15 9.43 -3.18
CA SER A 89 -5.24 10.54 -3.01
C SER A 89 -5.52 11.65 -4.01
N SER A 90 -4.88 12.82 -3.82
CA SER A 90 -4.94 13.93 -4.77
C SER A 90 -4.40 13.57 -6.17
N PHE A 91 -3.62 12.49 -6.29
CA PHE A 91 -3.08 11.96 -7.55
C PHE A 91 -3.85 10.73 -8.06
N GLY A 92 -5.05 10.46 -7.52
CA GLY A 92 -5.86 9.31 -7.87
C GLY A 92 -5.72 8.14 -6.90
N LYS A 93 -6.07 6.93 -7.35
CA LYS A 93 -6.06 5.73 -6.52
C LYS A 93 -4.64 5.19 -6.33
N ILE A 94 -4.25 5.01 -5.09
CA ILE A 94 -3.01 4.35 -4.69
C ILE A 94 -3.28 2.85 -4.54
N LYS A 95 -2.67 2.04 -5.38
CA LYS A 95 -2.93 0.60 -5.49
C LYS A 95 -1.87 -0.28 -4.83
N ASN A 96 -0.66 0.24 -4.68
CA ASN A 96 0.51 -0.48 -4.19
C ASN A 96 1.55 0.49 -3.61
N LEU A 97 2.66 -0.06 -3.13
CA LEU A 97 3.74 0.74 -2.54
C LEU A 97 4.51 1.59 -3.57
N ASP A 98 4.51 1.23 -4.86
CA ASP A 98 5.12 2.06 -5.90
C ASP A 98 4.30 3.31 -6.17
N ASP A 99 2.96 3.19 -6.20
CA ASP A 99 2.06 4.34 -6.27
C ASP A 99 2.23 5.23 -5.04
N PHE A 100 2.37 4.61 -3.86
CA PHE A 100 2.62 5.32 -2.60
C PHE A 100 3.97 6.05 -2.61
N CYS A 101 5.01 5.44 -3.18
CA CYS A 101 6.31 6.08 -3.35
C CYS A 101 6.22 7.32 -4.26
N ARG A 102 5.43 7.25 -5.34
CA ARG A 102 5.15 8.42 -6.20
C ARG A 102 4.40 9.51 -5.45
N LEU A 103 3.36 9.17 -4.69
CA LEU A 103 2.66 10.12 -3.85
C LEU A 103 3.62 10.78 -2.84
N ALA A 104 4.47 10.01 -2.19
CA ALA A 104 5.43 10.54 -1.21
C ALA A 104 6.45 11.50 -1.83
N LYS A 105 6.81 11.29 -3.10
CA LYS A 105 7.69 12.19 -3.84
C LYS A 105 7.01 13.52 -4.16
N GLU A 106 5.74 13.50 -4.55
CA GLU A 106 5.01 14.68 -5.03
C GLU A 106 4.31 15.43 -3.88
N ASN A 107 3.80 14.71 -2.88
CA ASN A 107 3.09 15.27 -1.74
C ASN A 107 3.37 14.44 -0.48
N TYR A 108 4.48 14.76 0.18
CA TYR A 108 4.94 14.03 1.36
C TYR A 108 3.95 14.09 2.53
N ASP A 109 3.31 15.24 2.74
CA ASP A 109 2.34 15.43 3.83
C ASP A 109 1.10 14.54 3.65
N GLU A 110 0.63 14.37 2.43
CA GLU A 110 -0.47 13.47 2.13
C GLU A 110 -0.06 12.01 2.30
N ALA A 111 1.12 11.63 1.82
CA ALA A 111 1.69 10.30 2.02
C ALA A 111 1.89 9.98 3.50
N TYR A 112 2.35 10.95 4.29
CA TYR A 112 2.49 10.81 5.73
C TYR A 112 1.14 10.53 6.42
N ARG A 113 0.09 11.29 6.08
CA ARG A 113 -1.27 11.05 6.59
C ARG A 113 -1.81 9.69 6.17
N LEU A 114 -1.61 9.31 4.91
CA LEU A 114 -2.01 8.00 4.38
C LEU A 114 -1.30 6.86 5.12
N PHE A 115 0.00 6.98 5.38
CA PHE A 115 0.79 5.99 6.12
C PHE A 115 0.18 5.65 7.49
N TYR A 116 -0.37 6.64 8.19
CA TYR A 116 -1.02 6.43 9.48
C TYR A 116 -2.52 6.08 9.40
N SER A 117 -3.10 6.08 8.21
CA SER A 117 -4.50 5.71 8.01
C SER A 117 -4.73 4.21 8.15
N SER A 118 -5.99 3.82 8.40
CA SER A 118 -6.41 2.41 8.43
C SER A 118 -6.29 1.72 7.07
N ASN A 119 -6.35 2.51 5.98
CA ASN A 119 -6.35 1.99 4.61
C ASN A 119 -4.96 1.62 4.10
N PHE A 120 -3.90 2.13 4.72
CA PHE A 120 -2.53 1.88 4.26
C PHE A 120 -2.17 0.39 4.23
N LYS A 121 -2.64 -0.39 5.20
CA LYS A 121 -2.42 -1.86 5.25
C LYS A 121 -2.87 -2.58 3.98
N ASN A 122 -3.88 -2.05 3.29
CA ASN A 122 -4.41 -2.66 2.07
C ASN A 122 -3.46 -2.51 0.87
N LEU A 123 -2.48 -1.61 0.95
CA LEU A 123 -1.48 -1.38 -0.09
C LEU A 123 -0.31 -2.37 0.00
N ILE A 124 -0.13 -3.00 1.17
CA ILE A 124 1.00 -3.88 1.45
C ILE A 124 0.63 -5.31 1.06
N ARG A 125 1.38 -5.88 0.14
CA ARG A 125 1.17 -7.26 -0.37
C ARG A 125 2.00 -8.28 0.38
N GLU A 126 3.26 -7.95 0.66
CA GLU A 126 4.24 -8.87 1.22
C GLU A 126 4.21 -8.82 2.75
N ASP A 127 4.24 -9.99 3.38
CA ASP A 127 4.22 -10.09 4.84
C ASP A 127 5.43 -9.43 5.50
N LYS A 128 6.61 -9.48 4.85
CA LYS A 128 7.79 -8.77 5.33
C LYS A 128 7.58 -7.27 5.45
N ASP A 129 6.92 -6.65 4.44
CA ASP A 129 6.63 -5.22 4.42
C ASP A 129 5.54 -4.86 5.44
N ARG A 130 4.61 -5.79 5.69
CA ARG A 130 3.60 -5.63 6.73
C ARG A 130 4.21 -5.62 8.13
N ILE A 131 5.12 -6.55 8.41
CA ILE A 131 5.85 -6.59 9.68
C ILE A 131 6.68 -5.32 9.89
N LEU A 132 7.39 -4.87 8.84
CA LEU A 132 8.15 -3.62 8.84
C LEU A 132 7.27 -2.42 9.13
N TYR A 133 6.13 -2.30 8.44
CA TYR A 133 5.15 -1.23 8.64
C TYR A 133 4.62 -1.19 10.07
N GLU A 134 4.23 -2.33 10.62
CA GLU A 134 3.71 -2.41 11.98
C GLU A 134 4.77 -2.02 13.00
N GLY A 135 6.01 -2.48 12.82
CA GLY A 135 7.12 -2.10 13.68
C GLY A 135 7.43 -0.60 13.64
N LEU A 136 7.44 0.00 12.46
CA LEU A 136 7.67 1.45 12.32
C LEU A 136 6.50 2.28 12.89
N ARG A 137 5.27 1.84 12.69
CA ARG A 137 4.08 2.54 13.18
C ARG A 137 4.01 2.61 14.70
N MET A 138 4.62 1.66 15.43
CA MET A 138 4.69 1.66 16.88
C MET A 138 5.73 2.64 17.44
N GLN A 139 6.63 3.13 16.62
CA GLN A 139 7.63 4.11 17.03
C GLN A 139 7.00 5.51 17.15
N PRO A 140 7.63 6.43 17.90
CA PRO A 140 7.22 7.83 17.92
C PRO A 140 7.15 8.39 16.49
N GLN A 141 6.14 9.20 16.21
CA GLN A 141 5.94 9.80 14.90
C GLN A 141 7.17 10.61 14.49
N ALA A 142 7.89 10.14 13.49
CA ALA A 142 9.07 10.79 12.94
C ALA A 142 8.75 11.36 11.56
N ALA A 143 9.22 12.57 11.26
CA ALA A 143 8.97 13.24 9.98
C ALA A 143 9.43 12.39 8.77
N LEU A 144 10.48 11.60 8.91
CA LEU A 144 11.05 10.78 7.83
C LEU A 144 10.56 9.32 7.81
N ILE A 145 9.52 8.98 8.56
CA ILE A 145 9.08 7.58 8.71
C ILE A 145 8.63 6.95 7.39
N VAL A 146 7.97 7.71 6.52
CA VAL A 146 7.53 7.26 5.19
C VAL A 146 8.75 6.94 4.32
N GLU A 147 9.76 7.80 4.32
CA GLU A 147 10.99 7.57 3.59
C GLU A 147 11.75 6.37 4.13
N THR A 148 11.85 6.23 5.45
CA THR A 148 12.46 5.08 6.12
C THR A 148 11.76 3.78 5.72
N PHE A 149 10.43 3.76 5.73
CA PHE A 149 9.64 2.61 5.29
C PHE A 149 9.91 2.25 3.83
N LEU A 150 9.85 3.23 2.92
CA LEU A 150 10.05 3.02 1.49
C LEU A 150 11.47 2.53 1.15
N ILE A 151 12.49 3.00 1.88
CA ILE A 151 13.86 2.52 1.71
C ILE A 151 13.98 1.08 2.21
N ALA A 152 13.47 0.79 3.40
CA ALA A 152 13.57 -0.55 4.01
C ALA A 152 12.75 -1.61 3.27
N SER A 153 11.63 -1.22 2.63
CA SER A 153 10.81 -2.08 1.76
C SER A 153 11.30 -2.13 0.30
N HIS A 154 12.43 -1.50 -0.02
CA HIS A 154 13.06 -1.46 -1.35
C HIS A 154 12.25 -0.77 -2.46
N HIS A 155 11.24 0.03 -2.11
CA HIS A 155 10.48 0.85 -3.06
C HIS A 155 11.14 2.21 -3.34
N LYS A 156 12.18 2.56 -2.58
CA LYS A 156 12.97 3.77 -2.75
C LYS A 156 14.45 3.49 -2.50
N LYS A 157 15.32 4.05 -3.31
CA LYS A 157 16.76 4.05 -3.03
C LYS A 157 17.09 5.10 -1.97
N LYS A 158 18.07 4.80 -1.13
CA LYS A 158 18.62 5.78 -0.18
C LYS A 158 19.17 6.98 -0.95
N VAL A 159 19.02 8.16 -0.36
CA VAL A 159 19.61 9.36 -0.92
C VAL A 159 21.13 9.26 -0.84
N GLU A 160 21.77 9.43 -1.98
CA GLU A 160 23.21 9.53 -2.13
C GLU A 160 23.53 10.89 -2.72
N VAL A 161 24.62 11.49 -2.26
CA VAL A 161 25.13 12.74 -2.80
C VAL A 161 26.47 12.47 -3.47
N THR A 162 26.68 13.12 -4.60
CA THR A 162 27.94 13.08 -5.34
C THR A 162 28.45 14.49 -5.58
N PHE A 163 29.74 14.63 -5.71
CA PHE A 163 30.38 15.91 -6.03
C PHE A 163 30.93 15.80 -7.44
N GLU A 164 30.72 16.83 -8.25
CA GLU A 164 31.25 16.89 -9.61
C GLU A 164 32.79 16.93 -9.59
N GLU A 165 33.34 17.70 -8.65
CA GLU A 165 34.77 17.82 -8.42
C GLU A 165 35.11 17.46 -6.96
N THR A 166 36.08 16.59 -6.80
CA THR A 166 36.57 16.20 -5.47
C THR A 166 37.88 16.90 -5.09
N GLU A 167 38.52 17.48 -6.04
CA GLU A 167 39.78 18.21 -5.84
C GLU A 167 39.79 19.50 -6.65
N LYS A 168 40.21 20.60 -6.01
CA LYS A 168 40.51 21.90 -6.68
C LYS A 168 41.87 22.37 -6.23
N SER A 169 42.70 22.73 -7.21
CA SER A 169 44.06 23.28 -6.97
C SER A 169 44.11 24.76 -7.33
N PHE A 170 44.62 25.56 -6.43
CA PHE A 170 44.77 26.99 -6.61
C PHE A 170 46.25 27.38 -6.53
N TYR A 171 46.72 28.18 -7.48
CA TYR A 171 48.10 28.62 -7.53
C TYR A 171 48.16 30.16 -7.55
N GLY A 172 49.08 30.72 -6.78
CA GLY A 172 49.35 32.15 -6.78
C GLY A 172 48.18 33.01 -6.27
N VAL A 173 47.41 32.52 -5.35
CA VAL A 173 46.26 33.25 -4.76
C VAL A 173 46.79 34.39 -3.90
N GLN A 174 46.54 35.64 -4.31
CA GLN A 174 46.96 36.85 -3.57
C GLN A 174 45.76 37.60 -2.95
N GLU A 175 44.54 37.33 -3.41
CA GLU A 175 43.31 37.94 -2.93
C GLU A 175 42.26 36.89 -2.57
N GLN A 176 41.25 37.34 -1.80
CA GLN A 176 40.12 36.48 -1.46
C GLN A 176 39.38 36.06 -2.75
N ARG A 177 39.20 34.74 -2.89
CA ARG A 177 38.49 34.15 -4.02
C ARG A 177 37.28 33.39 -3.52
N LYS A 178 36.18 33.46 -4.27
CA LYS A 178 34.98 32.62 -4.04
C LYS A 178 34.93 31.55 -5.11
N GLU A 179 34.69 30.34 -4.67
CA GLU A 179 34.52 29.18 -5.54
C GLU A 179 33.21 28.50 -5.24
N GLN A 180 32.64 27.79 -6.18
CA GLN A 180 31.46 26.98 -6.03
C GLN A 180 31.79 25.51 -6.19
N LEU A 181 31.11 24.68 -5.43
CA LEU A 181 31.08 23.23 -5.57
C LEU A 181 29.71 22.80 -6.04
N GLU A 182 29.67 21.94 -7.05
CA GLU A 182 28.43 21.32 -7.48
C GLU A 182 28.21 20.01 -6.75
N ILE A 183 27.07 19.93 -6.07
CA ILE A 183 26.64 18.76 -5.31
C ILE A 183 25.39 18.22 -6.01
N GLN A 184 25.42 16.95 -6.37
CA GLN A 184 24.30 16.28 -7.01
C GLN A 184 23.63 15.28 -6.09
N LYS A 185 22.29 15.26 -6.14
CA LYS A 185 21.41 14.36 -5.41
C LYS A 185 20.38 13.78 -6.37
N PRO A 186 20.66 12.66 -7.05
CA PRO A 186 19.77 12.10 -8.07
C PRO A 186 18.48 11.53 -7.50
N GLN A 187 18.45 11.13 -6.20
CA GLN A 187 17.26 10.61 -5.54
C GLN A 187 16.54 11.72 -4.77
N TRP A 188 15.20 11.67 -4.79
CA TRP A 188 14.39 12.53 -3.92
C TRP A 188 14.49 12.09 -2.45
N GLY A 189 14.25 13.00 -1.53
CA GLY A 189 14.21 12.73 -0.09
C GLY A 189 15.04 13.71 0.71
N ALA A 190 14.98 13.58 2.02
CA ALA A 190 15.67 14.44 2.94
C ALA A 190 17.17 14.20 2.89
N VAL A 191 17.92 15.29 2.95
CA VAL A 191 19.37 15.29 3.04
C VAL A 191 19.84 16.36 4.02
N ARG A 192 20.88 16.06 4.77
CA ARG A 192 21.55 17.02 5.63
C ARG A 192 23.05 16.82 5.53
N ILE A 193 23.73 17.78 4.94
CA ILE A 193 25.18 17.75 4.74
C ILE A 193 25.80 18.81 5.66
N HIS A 194 26.74 18.38 6.49
CA HIS A 194 27.55 19.29 7.30
C HIS A 194 28.83 19.60 6.53
N VAL A 195 29.11 20.89 6.37
CA VAL A 195 30.30 21.38 5.70
C VAL A 195 31.18 22.06 6.74
N SER A 196 32.41 21.61 6.84
CA SER A 196 33.43 22.18 7.70
C SER A 196 34.77 22.20 6.98
N SER A 197 35.67 23.05 7.46
CA SER A 197 37.05 23.13 7.02
C SER A 197 37.98 22.90 8.19
N ASP A 198 39.08 22.23 7.95
CA ASP A 198 40.19 22.06 8.87
C ASP A 198 41.30 23.13 8.65
N ALA A 199 41.11 24.01 7.65
CA ALA A 199 42.05 25.09 7.29
C ALA A 199 41.42 26.45 7.56
N ASP A 200 42.06 27.30 8.34
CA ASP A 200 41.57 28.62 8.74
C ASP A 200 41.33 29.59 7.57
N PHE A 201 42.06 29.40 6.46
CA PHE A 201 41.92 30.22 5.26
C PHE A 201 40.75 29.80 4.36
N LEU A 202 40.14 28.64 4.60
CA LEU A 202 39.02 28.12 3.81
C LEU A 202 37.73 28.27 4.60
N ILE A 203 36.91 29.23 4.21
CA ILE A 203 35.67 29.57 4.94
C ILE A 203 34.48 29.04 4.18
N PRO A 204 33.75 28.05 4.74
CA PRO A 204 32.51 27.57 4.18
C PRO A 204 31.43 28.67 4.13
N GLY A 205 30.78 28.82 2.98
CA GLY A 205 29.69 29.78 2.81
C GLY A 205 28.45 29.45 3.63
N LYS A 206 28.20 28.19 3.85
CA LYS A 206 27.09 27.66 4.65
C LYS A 206 27.55 26.38 5.35
N GLN A 207 27.23 26.20 6.61
CA GLN A 207 27.66 25.03 7.40
C GLN A 207 26.74 23.82 7.25
N ILE A 208 25.49 24.03 6.86
CA ILE A 208 24.49 22.96 6.73
C ILE A 208 23.76 23.17 5.40
N ILE A 209 23.80 22.14 4.55
CA ILE A 209 23.03 22.04 3.32
C ILE A 209 21.90 21.04 3.55
N THR A 210 20.69 21.41 3.12
CA THR A 210 19.49 20.56 3.25
C THR A 210 18.86 20.36 1.86
N GLU A 211 17.80 19.56 1.79
CA GLU A 211 17.03 19.35 0.56
C GLU A 211 16.52 20.65 -0.06
N ASN A 212 16.29 21.71 0.74
CA ASN A 212 15.79 23.00 0.27
C ASN A 212 16.85 23.83 -0.49
N ASP A 213 18.11 23.44 -0.40
CA ASP A 213 19.21 24.09 -1.10
C ASP A 213 19.41 23.52 -2.53
N PHE A 214 18.70 22.45 -2.85
CA PHE A 214 18.77 21.82 -4.15
C PHE A 214 17.70 22.39 -5.09
N ILE A 215 18.11 22.72 -6.31
CA ILE A 215 17.22 23.04 -7.42
C ILE A 215 17.14 21.78 -8.29
N GLY A 216 16.03 21.04 -8.16
CA GLY A 216 15.95 19.70 -8.72
C GLY A 216 16.91 18.72 -8.03
N SER A 217 17.90 18.22 -8.77
CA SER A 217 18.93 17.30 -8.26
C SER A 217 20.26 17.98 -7.92
N THR A 218 20.41 19.28 -8.15
CA THR A 218 21.70 19.99 -8.06
C THR A 218 21.66 21.10 -7.02
N CYS A 219 22.71 21.21 -6.22
CA CYS A 219 22.98 22.32 -5.32
C CYS A 219 24.34 22.93 -5.69
N PHE A 220 24.36 24.22 -5.85
CA PHE A 220 25.59 25.02 -6.02
C PHE A 220 25.98 25.64 -4.67
N TYR A 221 27.03 25.10 -4.09
CA TYR A 221 27.54 25.45 -2.78
C TYR A 221 28.77 26.31 -2.87
#